data_5f5e787f8bd8ecdc1f876cd51890ca3c
#
_entry.id   5f5e787f8bd8ecdc1f876cd51890ca3c
#
_cell.length_a   1.000
_cell.length_b   1.000
_cell.length_c   1.000
_cell.angle_alpha   90.00
_cell.angle_beta   90.00
_cell.angle_gamma   90.00
#
_symmetry.space_group_name_H-M   'P 1'
#
loop_
_entity.id
_entity.type
_entity.pdbx_description
1 polymer ?
#
loop_
_entity_poly.entity_id
_entity_poly.type
_entity_poly.pdbx_seq_one_letter_code
_entity_poly.pdbx_strand_id
1 'polypeptide(L)'
;MHTILKQLKNKIIVSCQPNERGPQDDTKIIISMAKTAILGGCGGVRIEGAKNIREVKKNISLPVIGIIKNDLKNYKVRITPLLSDVEKIIKS
;
A
#
# COMPACT_ATOMS: atom_id res chain seq x y z
N MET A 1 -2.51 -22.32 4.63
CA MET A 1 -2.60 -20.90 4.21
C MET A 1 -1.86 -20.04 5.22
N HIS A 2 -1.05 -19.08 4.75
CA HIS A 2 -0.32 -18.17 5.60
C HIS A 2 -1.28 -17.34 6.47
N THR A 3 -0.89 -17.04 7.70
CA THR A 3 -1.74 -16.33 8.67
C THR A 3 -2.31 -15.02 8.12
N ILE A 4 -1.48 -14.22 7.42
CA ILE A 4 -1.94 -12.95 6.83
C ILE A 4 -3.01 -13.19 5.76
N LEU A 5 -2.84 -14.21 4.94
CA LEU A 5 -3.83 -14.55 3.90
C LEU A 5 -5.15 -15.00 4.51
N LYS A 6 -5.10 -15.76 5.61
CA LYS A 6 -6.31 -16.13 6.36
C LYS A 6 -7.02 -14.90 6.91
N GLN A 7 -6.24 -13.97 7.44
CA GLN A 7 -6.74 -12.72 8.01
C GLN A 7 -7.46 -11.86 6.98
N LEU A 8 -6.97 -11.88 5.72
CA LEU A 8 -7.55 -11.10 4.62
C LEU A 8 -8.72 -11.79 3.93
N LYS A 9 -8.91 -13.09 4.15
CA LYS A 9 -9.95 -13.85 3.48
C LYS A 9 -11.33 -13.28 3.80
N ASN A 10 -12.13 -13.05 2.76
CA ASN A 10 -13.49 -12.50 2.86
C ASN A 10 -13.52 -11.08 3.46
N LYS A 11 -12.40 -10.36 3.39
CA LYS A 11 -12.31 -8.97 3.84
C LYS A 11 -12.15 -8.04 2.66
N ILE A 12 -12.57 -6.79 2.85
CA ILE A 12 -12.35 -5.73 1.87
C ILE A 12 -10.97 -5.13 2.10
N ILE A 13 -10.21 -4.98 1.02
CA ILE A 13 -8.92 -4.30 1.03
C ILE A 13 -9.12 -2.95 0.36
N VAL A 14 -8.82 -1.86 1.07
CA VAL A 14 -9.00 -0.51 0.56
C VAL A 14 -7.67 0.02 0.01
N SER A 15 -7.70 0.48 -1.23
CA SER A 15 -6.54 1.11 -1.86
C SER A 15 -6.47 2.58 -1.45
N CYS A 16 -5.43 2.94 -0.72
CA CYS A 16 -5.19 4.32 -0.26
C CYS A 16 -4.11 4.94 -1.16
N GLN A 17 -4.50 5.23 -2.40
CA GLN A 17 -3.59 5.72 -3.43
C GLN A 17 -4.20 6.94 -4.11
N PRO A 18 -3.81 8.15 -3.68
CA PRO A 18 -4.27 9.37 -4.35
C PRO A 18 -3.65 9.49 -5.74
N ASN A 19 -4.17 10.40 -6.54
CA ASN A 19 -3.58 10.73 -7.84
C ASN A 19 -2.16 11.25 -7.64
N GLU A 20 -1.22 10.77 -8.44
CA GLU A 20 0.15 11.26 -8.42
C GLU A 20 0.18 12.78 -8.54
N ARG A 21 0.97 13.43 -7.67
CA ARG A 21 1.13 14.89 -7.63
C ARG A 21 -0.17 15.64 -7.37
N GLY A 22 -1.25 14.93 -7.00
CA GLY A 22 -2.49 15.56 -6.59
C GLY A 22 -2.41 16.11 -5.17
N PRO A 23 -3.44 16.87 -4.74
CA PRO A 23 -3.45 17.46 -3.40
C PRO A 23 -3.38 16.44 -2.26
N GLN A 24 -3.79 15.21 -2.52
CA GLN A 24 -3.80 14.13 -1.51
C GLN A 24 -2.55 13.26 -1.57
N ASP A 25 -1.60 13.54 -2.47
CA ASP A 25 -0.35 12.79 -2.59
C ASP A 25 0.64 13.24 -1.53
N ASP A 26 0.33 12.94 -0.29
CA ASP A 26 1.08 13.31 0.91
C ASP A 26 0.98 12.17 1.92
N THR A 27 2.11 11.80 2.51
CA THR A 27 2.18 10.66 3.43
C THR A 27 1.20 10.80 4.61
N LYS A 28 1.07 11.99 5.19
CA LYS A 28 0.14 12.22 6.30
C LYS A 28 -1.31 12.00 5.89
N ILE A 29 -1.65 12.42 4.68
CA ILE A 29 -3.00 12.24 4.15
C ILE A 29 -3.25 10.75 3.89
N ILE A 30 -2.27 10.04 3.34
CA ILE A 30 -2.37 8.61 3.09
C ILE A 30 -2.58 7.84 4.40
N ILE A 31 -1.88 8.20 5.47
CA ILE A 31 -2.08 7.62 6.81
C ILE A 31 -3.52 7.88 7.27
N SER A 32 -4.02 9.09 7.09
CA SER A 32 -5.39 9.46 7.43
C SER A 32 -6.41 8.62 6.64
N MET A 33 -6.16 8.42 5.35
CA MET A 33 -7.01 7.57 4.49
C MET A 33 -7.05 6.14 5.01
N ALA A 34 -5.89 5.59 5.38
CA ALA A 34 -5.80 4.24 5.93
C ALA A 34 -6.58 4.12 7.24
N LYS A 35 -6.43 5.07 8.15
CA LYS A 35 -7.17 5.08 9.41
C LYS A 35 -8.67 5.18 9.19
N THR A 36 -9.10 5.99 8.24
CA THR A 36 -10.53 6.12 7.87
C THR A 36 -11.06 4.80 7.33
N ALA A 37 -10.31 4.11 6.47
CA ALA A 37 -10.70 2.82 5.94
C ALA A 37 -10.87 1.78 7.06
N ILE A 38 -10.00 1.81 8.07
CA ILE A 38 -10.10 0.92 9.24
C ILE A 38 -11.38 1.20 10.02
N LEU A 39 -11.71 2.47 10.23
CA LEU A 39 -12.96 2.86 10.90
C LEU A 39 -14.18 2.34 10.12
N GLY A 40 -14.07 2.25 8.79
CA GLY A 40 -15.12 1.70 7.95
C GLY A 40 -15.19 0.18 7.93
N GLY A 41 -14.26 -0.51 8.59
CA GLY A 41 -14.30 -1.96 8.75
C GLY A 41 -13.49 -2.76 7.73
N CYS A 42 -12.52 -2.16 7.03
CA CYS A 42 -11.69 -2.92 6.08
C CYS A 42 -10.80 -3.93 6.81
N GLY A 43 -10.34 -4.95 6.09
CA GLY A 43 -9.43 -5.97 6.62
C GLY A 43 -7.96 -5.70 6.34
N GLY A 44 -7.67 -4.79 5.43
CA GLY A 44 -6.31 -4.40 5.06
C GLY A 44 -6.32 -3.22 4.13
N VAL A 45 -5.14 -2.68 3.85
CA VAL A 45 -4.97 -1.53 2.96
C VAL A 45 -3.88 -1.82 1.93
N ARG A 46 -3.98 -1.19 0.77
CA ARG A 46 -2.98 -1.26 -0.29
C ARG A 46 -2.33 0.11 -0.41
N ILE A 47 -1.01 0.15 -0.28
CA ILE A 47 -0.24 1.39 -0.19
C ILE A 47 0.87 1.39 -1.24
N GLU A 48 1.07 2.53 -1.90
CA GLU A 48 2.11 2.71 -2.90
C GLU A 48 3.31 3.48 -2.31
N GLY A 49 4.52 3.00 -2.62
CA GLY A 49 5.76 3.68 -2.27
C GLY A 49 6.34 3.26 -0.94
N ALA A 50 7.67 3.04 -0.90
CA ALA A 50 8.35 2.53 0.29
C ALA A 50 8.17 3.42 1.51
N LYS A 51 8.26 4.74 1.34
CA LYS A 51 8.08 5.70 2.44
C LYS A 51 6.67 5.61 3.01
N ASN A 52 5.66 5.59 2.14
CA ASN A 52 4.26 5.51 2.57
C ASN A 52 3.97 4.18 3.26
N ILE A 53 4.48 3.07 2.71
CA ILE A 53 4.32 1.74 3.31
C ILE A 53 4.88 1.74 4.73
N ARG A 54 6.12 2.23 4.89
CA ARG A 54 6.79 2.27 6.19
C ARG A 54 6.01 3.11 7.20
N GLU A 55 5.57 4.30 6.80
CA GLU A 55 4.87 5.21 7.70
C GLU A 55 3.46 4.75 8.04
N VAL A 56 2.75 4.16 7.08
CA VAL A 56 1.44 3.57 7.37
C VAL A 56 1.58 2.40 8.34
N LYS A 57 2.55 1.53 8.15
CA LYS A 57 2.78 0.39 9.05
C LYS A 57 3.06 0.80 10.48
N LYS A 58 3.66 1.95 10.70
CA LYS A 58 3.90 2.48 12.05
C LYS A 58 2.61 2.94 12.73
N ASN A 59 1.59 3.23 11.96
CA ASN A 59 0.36 3.88 12.46
C ASN A 59 -0.86 2.97 12.47
N ILE A 60 -0.80 1.79 11.85
CA ILE A 60 -1.90 0.83 11.83
C ILE A 60 -1.40 -0.57 12.14
N SER A 61 -2.32 -1.45 12.56
CA SER A 61 -1.99 -2.85 12.88
C SER A 61 -2.54 -3.85 11.86
N LEU A 62 -3.34 -3.40 10.90
CA LEU A 62 -3.89 -4.29 9.88
C LEU A 62 -2.85 -4.58 8.78
N PRO A 63 -3.03 -5.68 8.02
CA PRO A 63 -2.11 -6.00 6.92
C PRO A 63 -2.03 -4.90 5.88
N VAL A 64 -0.82 -4.67 5.37
CA VAL A 64 -0.53 -3.71 4.31
C VAL A 64 -0.04 -4.47 3.08
N ILE A 65 -0.69 -4.25 1.95
CA ILE A 65 -0.23 -4.73 0.65
C ILE A 65 0.58 -3.59 0.03
N GLY A 66 1.89 -3.78 -0.05
CA GLY A 66 2.78 -2.75 -0.59
C GLY A 66 3.00 -2.92 -2.08
N ILE A 67 2.99 -1.80 -2.80
CA ILE A 67 3.32 -1.78 -4.23
C ILE A 67 4.21 -0.58 -4.54
N ILE A 68 4.92 -0.65 -5.66
CA ILE A 68 5.66 0.48 -6.20
C ILE A 68 5.24 0.67 -7.66
N LYS A 69 4.75 1.85 -7.99
CA LYS A 69 4.42 2.23 -9.36
C LYS A 69 5.69 2.72 -10.04
N ASN A 70 6.05 2.10 -11.15
CA ASN A 70 7.25 2.43 -11.88
C ASN A 70 6.99 2.26 -13.38
N ASP A 71 6.75 3.39 -14.07
CA ASP A 71 6.45 3.40 -15.50
C ASP A 71 7.75 3.33 -16.31
N LEU A 72 8.16 2.11 -16.66
CA LEU A 72 9.34 1.87 -17.45
C LEU A 72 8.98 1.78 -18.93
N LYS A 73 9.75 2.51 -19.77
CA LYS A 73 9.47 2.67 -21.19
C LYS A 73 9.26 1.36 -21.95
N ASN A 74 10.02 0.31 -21.61
CA ASN A 74 9.99 -0.97 -22.32
C ASN A 74 9.27 -2.09 -21.54
N TYR A 75 8.54 -1.76 -20.47
CA TYR A 75 7.82 -2.73 -19.67
C TYR A 75 6.32 -2.49 -19.73
N LYS A 76 5.56 -3.56 -19.92
CA LYS A 76 4.10 -3.51 -19.89
C LYS A 76 3.56 -3.42 -18.45
N VAL A 77 4.30 -3.97 -17.49
CA VAL A 77 3.93 -3.95 -16.08
C VAL A 77 4.45 -2.66 -15.45
N ARG A 78 3.58 -1.88 -14.84
CA ARG A 78 3.96 -0.67 -14.14
C ARG A 78 3.98 -0.80 -12.62
N ILE A 79 3.39 -1.86 -12.07
CA ILE A 79 3.32 -2.08 -10.63
C ILE A 79 4.40 -3.07 -10.22
N THR A 80 5.35 -2.59 -9.41
CA THR A 80 6.48 -3.38 -8.88
C THR A 80 7.20 -4.17 -9.98
N PRO A 81 7.62 -3.51 -11.08
CA PRO A 81 8.15 -4.23 -12.25
C PRO A 81 9.59 -4.73 -12.10
N LEU A 82 10.37 -4.19 -11.16
CA LEU A 82 11.78 -4.54 -10.98
C LEU A 82 12.00 -5.27 -9.66
N LEU A 83 13.03 -6.15 -9.63
CA LEU A 83 13.45 -6.80 -8.39
C LEU A 83 13.84 -5.76 -7.32
N SER A 84 14.47 -4.67 -7.71
CA SER A 84 14.80 -3.58 -6.79
C SER A 84 13.56 -2.97 -6.14
N ASP A 85 12.43 -2.92 -6.86
CA ASP A 85 11.15 -2.44 -6.31
C ASP A 85 10.63 -3.41 -5.24
N VAL A 86 10.73 -4.72 -5.51
CA VAL A 86 10.35 -5.75 -4.53
C VAL A 86 11.19 -5.63 -3.27
N GLU A 87 12.50 -5.44 -3.42
CA GLU A 87 13.41 -5.29 -2.28
C GLU A 87 13.08 -4.06 -1.44
N LYS A 88 12.73 -2.94 -2.08
CA LYS A 88 12.30 -1.72 -1.36
C LYS A 88 11.06 -1.98 -0.52
N ILE A 89 10.08 -2.71 -1.05
CA ILE A 89 8.86 -3.06 -0.32
C ILE A 89 9.20 -3.94 0.89
N ILE A 90 10.03 -4.95 0.72
CA ILE A 90 10.41 -5.87 1.79
C ILE A 90 11.12 -5.13 2.93
N LYS A 91 11.95 -4.15 2.60
CA LYS A 91 12.69 -3.35 3.60
C LYS A 91 11.84 -2.26 4.26
N SER A 92 10.67 -2.02 3.78
CA SER A 92 9.77 -0.96 4.30
C SER A 92 9.13 -1.31 5.64
#